data_cb32ad2b3f0b667085c94c2bdf02c6e9
#
_entry.id   cb32ad2b3f0b667085c94c2bdf02c6e9
#
_cell.length_a   1.000
_cell.length_b   1.000
_cell.length_c   1.000
_cell.angle_alpha   90.00
_cell.angle_beta   90.00
_cell.angle_gamma   90.00
#
_symmetry.space_group_name_H-M   'P 1'
#
loop_
_entity.id
_entity.type
_entity.pdbx_description
1 polymer ?
#
loop_
_entity_poly.entity_id
_entity_poly.type
_entity_poly.pdbx_seq_one_letter_code
_entity_poly.pdbx_strand_id
1 'polypeptide(L)' 'MLLRDWLKQEDLNYQQAAIRIGCTRVAVYYWATGTNRPQPKWNSIISEITGGAVLANDHQNAFELASE' A
#
# COMPACT_ATOMS: atom_id res chain seq x y z
N MET A 1 0.91 2.24 9.79
CA MET A 1 0.97 3.42 8.89
C MET A 1 0.23 3.10 7.62
N LEU A 2 -0.54 4.03 7.07
CA LEU A 2 -1.18 3.83 5.77
C LEU A 2 -0.13 3.79 4.67
N LEU A 3 -0.39 3.02 3.61
CA LEU A 3 0.53 2.93 2.48
C LEU A 3 0.81 4.30 1.85
N ARG A 4 -0.22 5.12 1.67
CA ARG A 4 -0.05 6.47 1.11
C ARG A 4 0.90 7.32 1.95
N ASP A 5 0.83 7.19 3.27
CA ASP A 5 1.69 7.96 4.18
C ASP A 5 3.12 7.46 4.12
N TRP A 6 3.31 6.13 4.00
CA TRP A 6 4.64 5.55 3.83
C TRP A 6 5.28 5.98 2.52
N LEU A 7 4.51 6.01 1.44
CA LEU A 7 5.00 6.48 0.13
C LEU A 7 5.47 7.93 0.20
N LYS A 8 4.70 8.77 0.90
CA LYS A 8 5.03 10.18 1.09
C LYS A 8 6.30 10.32 1.92
N GLN A 9 6.42 9.56 2.99
CA GLN A 9 7.60 9.57 3.86
C GLN A 9 8.87 9.18 3.09
N GLU A 10 8.78 8.20 2.19
CA GLU A 10 9.89 7.69 1.41
C GLU A 10 10.09 8.42 0.08
N ASP A 11 9.27 9.42 -0.19
CA ASP A 11 9.30 10.21 -1.43
C ASP A 11 9.21 9.31 -2.67
N LEU A 12 8.29 8.36 -2.64
CA LEU A 12 8.06 7.42 -3.75
C LEU A 12 6.75 7.74 -4.45
N ASN A 13 6.78 7.76 -5.79
CA ASN A 13 5.53 7.77 -6.55
C ASN A 13 5.02 6.33 -6.73
N TYR A 14 3.83 6.19 -7.31
CA TYR A 14 3.20 4.87 -7.47
C TYR A 14 4.04 3.93 -8.34
N GLN A 15 4.64 4.46 -9.40
CA GLN A 15 5.48 3.66 -10.30
C GLN A 15 6.71 3.12 -9.59
N GLN A 16 7.39 3.97 -8.80
CA GLN A 16 8.57 3.56 -8.05
C GLN A 16 8.22 2.50 -7.00
N ALA A 17 7.10 2.68 -6.32
CA ALA A 17 6.62 1.71 -5.34
C ALA A 17 6.25 0.38 -6.01
N ALA A 18 5.61 0.44 -7.17
CA ALA A 18 5.24 -0.76 -7.92
C ALA A 18 6.47 -1.59 -8.29
N ILE A 19 7.54 -0.92 -8.70
CA ILE A 19 8.80 -1.60 -9.04
C ILE A 19 9.37 -2.31 -7.80
N ARG A 20 9.34 -1.66 -6.65
CA ARG A 20 9.85 -2.26 -5.41
C ARG A 20 9.02 -3.45 -4.93
N ILE A 21 7.70 -3.35 -5.08
CA ILE A 21 6.77 -4.39 -4.64
C ILE A 21 6.72 -5.54 -5.65
N GLY A 22 6.93 -5.23 -6.92
CA GLY A 22 6.83 -6.20 -8.02
C GLY A 22 5.42 -6.32 -8.58
N CYS A 23 4.66 -5.23 -8.52
CA CYS A 23 3.27 -5.18 -9.02
C CYS A 23 3.11 -4.05 -10.02
N THR A 24 1.86 -3.77 -10.42
CA THR A 24 1.55 -2.69 -11.35
C THR A 24 1.35 -1.37 -10.61
N ARG A 25 1.57 -0.26 -11.30
CA ARG A 25 1.29 1.07 -10.77
C ARG A 25 -0.18 1.22 -10.36
N VAL A 26 -1.08 0.66 -11.14
CA VAL A 26 -2.52 0.72 -10.88
C VAL A 26 -2.86 0.00 -9.56
N ALA A 27 -2.22 -1.13 -9.28
CA ALA A 27 -2.42 -1.84 -8.02
C ALA A 27 -2.01 -0.97 -6.83
N VAL A 28 -0.85 -0.32 -6.90
CA VAL A 28 -0.39 0.57 -5.83
C VAL A 28 -1.36 1.74 -5.64
N TYR A 29 -1.82 2.32 -6.73
CA TYR A 29 -2.81 3.41 -6.70
C TYR A 29 -4.09 2.98 -5.96
N TYR A 30 -4.64 1.81 -6.30
CA TYR A 30 -5.84 1.32 -5.65
C TYR A 30 -5.64 1.06 -4.15
N TRP A 31 -4.48 0.50 -3.78
CA TRP A 31 -4.19 0.24 -2.37
C TRP A 31 -3.95 1.53 -1.59
N ALA A 32 -3.24 2.49 -2.16
CA ALA A 32 -2.94 3.77 -1.51
C ALA A 32 -4.17 4.63 -1.33
N THR A 33 -5.12 4.59 -2.28
CA THR A 33 -6.35 5.37 -2.20
C THR A 33 -7.47 4.66 -1.43
N GLY A 34 -7.26 3.39 -1.05
CA GLY A 34 -8.27 2.62 -0.33
C GLY A 34 -9.38 2.06 -1.21
N THR A 35 -9.23 2.12 -2.54
CA THR A 35 -10.22 1.60 -3.48
C THR A 35 -10.32 0.09 -3.38
N ASN A 36 -9.17 -0.58 -3.23
CA ASN A 36 -9.08 -2.02 -3.06
C ASN A 36 -8.11 -2.33 -1.91
N ARG A 37 -8.23 -3.53 -1.36
CA ARG A 37 -7.27 -4.05 -0.38
C ARG A 37 -6.36 -5.07 -1.06
N PRO A 38 -5.05 -5.10 -0.72
CA PRO A 38 -4.16 -6.13 -1.24
C PRO A 38 -4.60 -7.52 -0.77
N GLN A 39 -4.40 -8.52 -1.61
CA GLN A 39 -4.56 -9.91 -1.21
C GLN A 39 -3.44 -10.30 -0.24
N PRO A 40 -3.62 -11.40 0.54
CA PRO A 40 -2.63 -11.79 1.57
C PRO A 40 -1.19 -11.88 1.06
N LYS A 41 -0.99 -12.35 -0.16
CA LYS A 41 0.32 -12.42 -0.80
C LYS A 41 0.99 -11.04 -0.85
N TRP A 42 0.24 -10.03 -1.28
CA TRP A 42 0.74 -8.67 -1.41
C TRP A 42 0.91 -8.00 -0.06
N ASN A 43 0.02 -8.31 0.91
CA ASN A 43 0.17 -7.82 2.29
C ASN A 43 1.52 -8.22 2.87
N SER A 44 1.93 -9.48 2.68
CA SER A 44 3.21 -9.98 3.18
C SER A 44 4.38 -9.27 2.52
N ILE A 45 4.32 -9.07 1.21
CA ILE A 45 5.38 -8.39 0.46
C ILE A 45 5.49 -6.92 0.90
N ILE A 46 4.37 -6.23 1.03
CA ILE A 46 4.34 -4.84 1.45
C ILE A 46 4.87 -4.70 2.87
N SER A 47 4.46 -5.57 3.77
CA SER A 47 4.94 -5.58 5.15
C SER A 47 6.46 -5.74 5.19
N GLU A 48 7.00 -6.65 4.40
CA GLU A 48 8.44 -6.90 4.35
C GLU A 48 9.21 -5.69 3.80
N ILE A 49 8.75 -5.13 2.68
CA ILE A 49 9.40 -3.99 2.02
C ILE A 49 9.38 -2.75 2.90
N THR A 50 8.30 -2.55 3.65
CA THR A 50 8.15 -1.39 4.53
C THR A 50 8.75 -1.61 5.92
N GLY A 51 9.36 -2.76 6.17
CA GLY A 51 9.91 -3.08 7.48
C GLY A 51 8.86 -3.19 8.57
N GLY A 52 7.64 -3.58 8.21
CA GLY A 52 6.53 -3.70 9.15
C GLY A 52 5.75 -2.41 9.37
N ALA A 53 6.11 -1.32 8.70
CA ALA A 53 5.41 -0.04 8.86
C ALA A 53 3.98 -0.08 8.31
N VAL A 54 3.74 -0.84 7.24
CA VAL A 54 2.43 -1.00 6.62
C VAL A 54 1.99 -2.46 6.75
N LEU A 55 0.92 -2.68 7.49
CA LEU A 55 0.39 -4.01 7.80
C LEU A 55 -1.00 -4.19 7.17
N ALA A 56 -1.52 -5.41 7.21
CA ALA A 56 -2.82 -5.73 6.61
C ALA A 56 -3.95 -4.86 7.15
N ASN A 57 -3.98 -4.59 8.45
CA ASN A 57 -5.03 -3.75 9.04
C ASN A 57 -4.90 -2.28 8.61
N ASP A 58 -3.72 -1.82 8.20
CA ASP A 58 -3.56 -0.48 7.64
C ASP A 58 -4.28 -0.37 6.30
N HIS A 59 -4.25 -1.40 5.48
CA HIS A 59 -5.01 -1.44 4.23
C HIS A 59 -6.52 -1.48 4.50
N GLN A 60 -6.93 -2.20 5.52
CA GLN A 60 -8.34 -2.22 5.93
C GLN A 60 -8.78 -0.82 6.38
N ASN A 61 -7.96 -0.14 7.16
CA ASN A 61 -8.24 1.23 7.60
C ASN A 61 -8.37 2.19 6.42
N ALA A 62 -7.46 2.10 5.44
CA ALA A 62 -7.53 2.93 4.23
C ALA A 62 -8.83 2.67 3.46
N PHE A 63 -9.22 1.41 3.33
CA PHE A 63 -10.45 1.00 2.66
C PHE A 63 -11.68 1.59 3.37
N GLU A 64 -11.71 1.53 4.69
CA GLU A 64 -12.81 2.08 5.48
C GLU A 64 -12.89 3.60 5.36
N LEU A 65 -11.74 4.29 5.40
CA LEU A 65 -11.69 5.74 5.24
C LEU A 65 -12.21 6.17 3.87
N ALA A 66 -11.89 5.42 2.82
CA ALA A 66 -12.33 5.72 1.47
C ALA A 66 -13.82 5.49 1.28
N SER A 67 -14.43 4.67 2.14
CA SER A 67 -15.86 4.33 2.05
C SER A 67 -16.77 5.33 2.79
N GLU A 68 -16.19 6.25 3.52
CA GLU A 68 -16.95 7.26 4.28
C GLU A 68 -17.51 8.37 3.41
#